data_8d9572d4c69f5bf3691abeffbbe1a1f3
#
_entry.id   8d9572d4c69f5bf3691abeffbbe1a1f3
#
_cell.length_a   1.000
_cell.length_b   1.000
_cell.length_c   1.000
_cell.angle_alpha   90.00
_cell.angle_beta   90.00
_cell.angle_gamma   90.00
#
_symmetry.space_group_name_H-M   'P 1'
#
loop_
_entity.id
_entity.type
_entity.pdbx_description
1 polymer ?
#
loop_
_entity_poly.entity_id
_entity_poly.type
_entity_poly.pdbx_seq_one_letter_code
_entity_poly.pdbx_strand_id
1 'polypeptide(L)'
;MSNALRWLLWLIVAVVVIAGGYALYTLLRPVGPEPAAPIAGAPAGISDKLARGEYLARAADCVACHTAPGGKPFAGGFAFKLPFGTIYGTNITADPQTGIGGWSDDQFVRAVREGVGPQGNLYPAMPYTSYTALSRDDVLAIKAYLFSLPPIKQANPENGLSFPFNQRWGMKFWNLAFFNEKRFEPNLNQDEQWNRGAYLATALGHCSECHTPRNLGFGINQSKNLSGEVIQGWFAANITPDKQTGIGAWSEQQLSEYLATGHAPGRSSASGPMAEAVENSLQYLTPEDNQALVKYLRNIEPIATDSASEVNLQPKGATSSSAILPGGQEDSLGRRLFAGDCSGCHQWNGTGRQSKYASLVGSTAVNDPQGRSVVQAILKGTRISIGEQHELMPDFGAQYSDEEVAAVANYVVGQFGEKQGKVTAKQVAEQRKQ
;
A
#
# COMPACT_ATOMS: atom_id res chain seq x y z
N MET A 1 3.25 1.38 55.81
CA MET A 1 3.11 1.92 54.44
C MET A 1 3.07 3.43 54.51
N SER A 2 3.98 4.12 53.84
CA SER A 2 3.97 5.59 53.78
C SER A 2 2.70 6.11 53.09
N ASN A 3 2.26 7.31 53.42
CA ASN A 3 1.06 7.92 52.75
C ASN A 3 1.28 8.02 51.22
N ALA A 4 2.50 8.26 50.76
CA ALA A 4 2.84 8.27 49.35
C ALA A 4 2.58 6.91 48.66
N LEU A 5 2.90 5.79 49.30
CA LEU A 5 2.64 4.46 48.74
C LEU A 5 1.16 4.13 48.70
N ARG A 6 0.37 4.61 49.67
CA ARG A 6 -1.13 4.48 49.64
C ARG A 6 -1.71 5.29 48.49
N TRP A 7 -1.28 6.53 48.27
CA TRP A 7 -1.75 7.34 47.16
C TRP A 7 -1.37 6.73 45.81
N LEU A 8 -0.15 6.18 45.68
CA LEU A 8 0.26 5.49 44.47
C LEU A 8 -0.61 4.26 44.18
N LEU A 9 -0.91 3.45 45.19
CA LEU A 9 -1.81 2.30 45.05
C LEU A 9 -3.22 2.70 44.63
N TRP A 10 -3.78 3.76 45.23
CA TRP A 10 -5.10 4.27 44.84
C TRP A 10 -5.13 4.81 43.43
N LEU A 11 -4.06 5.46 42.98
CA LEU A 11 -3.91 5.94 41.63
C LEU A 11 -3.84 4.80 40.63
N ILE A 12 -3.09 3.75 40.92
CA ILE A 12 -3.07 2.52 40.09
C ILE A 12 -4.45 1.87 40.01
N VAL A 13 -5.14 1.73 41.16
CA VAL A 13 -6.49 1.17 41.19
C VAL A 13 -7.46 2.02 40.36
N ALA A 14 -7.41 3.35 40.48
CA ALA A 14 -8.24 4.25 39.70
C ALA A 14 -7.98 4.11 38.18
N VAL A 15 -6.70 4.06 37.78
CA VAL A 15 -6.33 3.84 36.37
C VAL A 15 -6.84 2.49 35.86
N VAL A 16 -6.71 1.41 36.64
CA VAL A 16 -7.21 0.09 36.27
C VAL A 16 -8.72 0.07 36.15
N VAL A 17 -9.45 0.70 37.06
CA VAL A 17 -10.92 0.81 37.03
C VAL A 17 -11.39 1.62 35.84
N ILE A 18 -10.75 2.77 35.56
CA ILE A 18 -11.08 3.63 34.40
C ILE A 18 -10.79 2.87 33.10
N ALA A 19 -9.62 2.25 32.98
CA ALA A 19 -9.23 1.48 31.80
C ALA A 19 -10.15 0.28 31.60
N GLY A 20 -10.49 -0.44 32.67
CA GLY A 20 -11.42 -1.58 32.65
C GLY A 20 -12.83 -1.15 32.28
N GLY A 21 -13.32 -0.05 32.85
CA GLY A 21 -14.63 0.54 32.51
C GLY A 21 -14.71 1.01 31.06
N TYR A 22 -13.66 1.65 30.58
CA TYR A 22 -13.57 2.08 29.17
C TYR A 22 -13.49 0.86 28.22
N ALA A 23 -12.69 -0.15 28.55
CA ALA A 23 -12.62 -1.39 27.78
C ALA A 23 -13.97 -2.12 27.75
N LEU A 24 -14.68 -2.18 28.89
CA LEU A 24 -16.02 -2.77 28.96
C LEU A 24 -17.03 -1.97 28.13
N TYR A 25 -16.99 -0.64 28.22
CA TYR A 25 -17.85 0.23 27.41
C TYR A 25 -17.63 0.00 25.91
N THR A 26 -16.37 -0.07 25.45
CA THR A 26 -16.07 -0.31 24.02
C THR A 26 -16.44 -1.72 23.56
N LEU A 27 -16.34 -2.73 24.44
CA LEU A 27 -16.75 -4.09 24.15
C LEU A 27 -18.27 -4.28 24.09
N LEU A 28 -19.01 -3.47 24.83
CA LEU A 28 -20.48 -3.50 24.91
C LEU A 28 -21.15 -2.44 24.04
N ARG A 29 -20.37 -1.50 23.48
CA ARG A 29 -20.91 -0.44 22.64
C ARG A 29 -21.60 -1.07 21.43
N PRO A 30 -22.91 -0.82 21.22
CA PRO A 30 -23.56 -1.26 20.00
C PRO A 30 -22.94 -0.55 18.80
N VAL A 31 -22.69 -1.31 17.76
CA VAL A 31 -22.32 -0.73 16.45
C VAL A 31 -23.44 0.23 16.07
N GLY A 32 -23.08 1.46 15.73
CA GLY A 32 -24.06 2.48 15.32
C GLY A 32 -24.92 1.97 14.16
N PRO A 33 -26.13 2.50 13.98
CA PRO A 33 -26.97 2.14 12.86
C PRO A 33 -26.24 2.40 11.55
N GLU A 34 -26.43 1.54 10.56
CA GLU A 34 -25.91 1.76 9.21
C GLU A 34 -26.45 3.12 8.69
N PRO A 35 -25.65 3.93 8.01
CA PRO A 35 -26.13 5.15 7.36
C PRO A 35 -27.33 4.82 6.47
N ALA A 36 -28.37 5.63 6.53
CA ALA A 36 -29.62 5.39 5.80
C ALA A 36 -29.50 5.51 4.26
N ALA A 37 -28.39 6.04 3.76
CA ALA A 37 -28.11 6.12 2.33
C ALA A 37 -26.77 5.46 2.06
N PRO A 38 -26.73 4.28 1.42
CA PRO A 38 -25.47 3.72 0.97
C PRO A 38 -24.90 4.65 -0.10
N ILE A 39 -23.67 5.12 0.11
CA ILE A 39 -22.87 5.50 -1.04
C ILE A 39 -22.68 4.23 -1.84
N ALA A 40 -23.15 4.26 -3.08
CA ALA A 40 -23.07 3.10 -3.94
C ALA A 40 -21.61 2.66 -4.06
N GLY A 41 -21.28 1.49 -3.54
CA GLY A 41 -19.95 0.93 -3.60
C GLY A 41 -19.53 0.51 -5.00
N ALA A 42 -20.47 0.35 -5.94
CA ALA A 42 -20.18 0.12 -7.34
C ALA A 42 -20.69 1.29 -8.20
N PRO A 43 -20.05 1.53 -9.38
CA PRO A 43 -20.49 2.57 -10.29
C PRO A 43 -21.92 2.36 -10.78
N ALA A 44 -22.55 3.46 -11.21
CA ALA A 44 -23.83 3.42 -11.89
C ALA A 44 -23.72 2.49 -13.13
N GLY A 45 -24.70 1.59 -13.29
CA GLY A 45 -24.72 0.61 -14.39
C GLY A 45 -24.29 -0.81 -14.01
N ILE A 46 -23.62 -1.03 -12.87
CA ILE A 46 -23.34 -2.37 -12.34
C ILE A 46 -24.46 -2.75 -11.35
N SER A 47 -25.58 -3.22 -11.87
CA SER A 47 -26.75 -3.60 -11.05
C SER A 47 -26.75 -5.06 -10.61
N ASP A 48 -26.05 -5.94 -11.36
CA ASP A 48 -25.92 -7.35 -10.97
C ASP A 48 -25.04 -7.50 -9.73
N LYS A 49 -25.53 -8.30 -8.77
CA LYS A 49 -24.87 -8.47 -7.47
C LYS A 49 -23.48 -9.13 -7.59
N LEU A 50 -23.32 -10.07 -8.52
CA LEU A 50 -22.02 -10.76 -8.69
C LEU A 50 -21.02 -9.84 -9.39
N ALA A 51 -21.42 -9.14 -10.46
CA ALA A 51 -20.59 -8.16 -11.13
C ALA A 51 -20.18 -7.02 -10.17
N ARG A 52 -21.13 -6.55 -9.34
CA ARG A 52 -20.83 -5.59 -8.27
C ARG A 52 -19.81 -6.15 -7.27
N GLY A 53 -19.99 -7.39 -6.85
CA GLY A 53 -19.08 -8.06 -5.91
C GLY A 53 -17.68 -8.24 -6.49
N GLU A 54 -17.56 -8.61 -7.78
CA GLU A 54 -16.29 -8.68 -8.49
C GLU A 54 -15.60 -7.32 -8.52
N TYR A 55 -16.31 -6.28 -8.96
CA TYR A 55 -15.78 -4.93 -9.02
C TYR A 55 -15.24 -4.46 -7.67
N LEU A 56 -16.02 -4.66 -6.59
CA LEU A 56 -15.64 -4.27 -5.25
C LEU A 56 -14.48 -5.09 -4.69
N ALA A 57 -14.44 -6.40 -4.97
CA ALA A 57 -13.32 -7.27 -4.56
C ALA A 57 -12.01 -6.89 -5.25
N ARG A 58 -12.08 -6.45 -6.53
CA ARG A 58 -10.94 -5.88 -7.26
C ARG A 58 -10.55 -4.52 -6.68
N ALA A 59 -11.49 -3.60 -6.49
CA ALA A 59 -11.22 -2.27 -5.93
C ALA A 59 -10.65 -2.34 -4.50
N ALA A 60 -10.99 -3.39 -3.72
CA ALA A 60 -10.45 -3.67 -2.41
C ALA A 60 -9.16 -4.52 -2.43
N ASP A 61 -8.66 -4.87 -3.61
CA ASP A 61 -7.42 -5.64 -3.81
C ASP A 61 -7.31 -6.94 -2.99
N CYS A 62 -8.43 -7.63 -2.82
CA CYS A 62 -8.49 -8.84 -1.99
C CYS A 62 -7.50 -9.92 -2.48
N VAL A 63 -7.30 -10.02 -3.80
CA VAL A 63 -6.48 -11.05 -4.43
C VAL A 63 -5.00 -10.93 -4.07
N ALA A 64 -4.46 -9.70 -3.92
CA ALA A 64 -3.05 -9.45 -3.62
C ALA A 64 -2.63 -10.08 -2.28
N CYS A 65 -3.46 -9.94 -1.25
CA CYS A 65 -3.17 -10.47 0.08
C CYS A 65 -3.59 -11.94 0.26
N HIS A 66 -4.58 -12.39 -0.50
CA HIS A 66 -5.16 -13.73 -0.36
C HIS A 66 -4.73 -14.71 -1.46
N THR A 67 -3.60 -14.44 -2.14
CA THR A 67 -3.02 -15.33 -3.15
C THR A 67 -1.50 -15.39 -2.95
N ALA A 68 -0.97 -16.59 -2.73
CA ALA A 68 0.49 -16.79 -2.71
C ALA A 68 1.11 -16.51 -4.08
N PRO A 69 2.37 -16.06 -4.18
CA PRO A 69 3.06 -15.93 -5.47
C PRO A 69 3.01 -17.26 -6.25
N GLY A 70 2.47 -17.22 -7.48
CA GLY A 70 2.25 -18.42 -8.30
C GLY A 70 1.15 -19.36 -7.78
N GLY A 71 0.43 -18.98 -6.72
CA GLY A 71 -0.66 -19.74 -6.14
C GLY A 71 -2.00 -19.56 -6.86
N LYS A 72 -3.01 -20.27 -6.38
CA LYS A 72 -4.38 -20.15 -6.90
C LYS A 72 -5.05 -18.90 -6.31
N PRO A 73 -5.81 -18.12 -7.11
CA PRO A 73 -6.48 -16.93 -6.63
C PRO A 73 -7.34 -17.18 -5.38
N PHE A 74 -7.22 -16.32 -4.40
CA PHE A 74 -7.95 -16.33 -3.12
C PHE A 74 -7.71 -17.56 -2.22
N ALA A 75 -6.79 -18.46 -2.58
CA ALA A 75 -6.48 -19.65 -1.79
C ALA A 75 -5.55 -19.39 -0.60
N GLY A 76 -5.14 -18.14 -0.38
CA GLY A 76 -4.27 -17.75 0.73
C GLY A 76 -2.78 -18.05 0.50
N GLY A 77 -2.00 -17.92 1.56
CA GLY A 77 -0.57 -18.25 1.58
C GLY A 77 0.38 -17.10 1.27
N PHE A 78 -0.11 -15.90 0.99
CA PHE A 78 0.76 -14.71 0.89
C PHE A 78 1.41 -14.41 2.24
N ALA A 79 2.73 -14.21 2.25
CA ALA A 79 3.51 -14.04 3.46
C ALA A 79 3.82 -12.55 3.73
N PHE A 80 3.28 -12.02 4.81
CA PHE A 80 3.62 -10.68 5.33
C PHE A 80 4.77 -10.83 6.31
N LYS A 81 5.97 -10.44 5.89
CA LYS A 81 7.16 -10.42 6.75
C LYS A 81 7.13 -9.16 7.63
N LEU A 82 7.16 -9.35 8.94
CA LEU A 82 7.15 -8.30 9.95
C LEU A 82 8.40 -8.43 10.83
N PRO A 83 8.84 -7.37 11.52
CA PRO A 83 10.00 -7.43 12.40
C PRO A 83 9.91 -8.50 13.52
N PHE A 84 8.69 -8.93 13.86
CA PHE A 84 8.41 -9.89 14.93
C PHE A 84 7.86 -11.24 14.40
N GLY A 85 7.99 -11.50 13.10
CA GLY A 85 7.62 -12.78 12.48
C GLY A 85 6.80 -12.64 11.21
N THR A 86 6.15 -13.72 10.79
CA THR A 86 5.39 -13.78 9.53
C THR A 86 3.90 -14.02 9.80
N ILE A 87 3.04 -13.26 9.13
CA ILE A 87 1.60 -13.48 9.04
C ILE A 87 1.28 -13.96 7.63
N TYR A 88 0.34 -14.87 7.48
CA TYR A 88 -0.10 -15.35 6.18
C TYR A 88 -1.53 -14.92 5.86
N GLY A 89 -1.75 -14.48 4.62
CA GLY A 89 -3.08 -14.30 4.06
C GLY A 89 -3.82 -15.65 4.05
N THR A 90 -5.07 -15.65 4.46
CA THR A 90 -5.87 -16.88 4.58
C THR A 90 -6.59 -17.22 3.29
N ASN A 91 -6.98 -18.49 3.13
CA ASN A 91 -7.88 -18.95 2.09
C ASN A 91 -9.28 -18.33 2.33
N ILE A 92 -9.73 -17.52 1.39
CA ILE A 92 -11.06 -16.88 1.40
C ILE A 92 -11.99 -17.43 0.31
N THR A 93 -11.67 -18.59 -0.27
CA THR A 93 -12.59 -19.30 -1.16
C THR A 93 -13.73 -19.95 -0.39
N ALA A 94 -14.78 -20.38 -1.08
CA ALA A 94 -15.96 -21.04 -0.49
C ALA A 94 -15.68 -22.50 -0.06
N ASP A 95 -14.41 -22.91 0.13
CA ASP A 95 -14.11 -24.22 0.70
C ASP A 95 -14.55 -24.31 2.16
N PRO A 96 -15.37 -25.31 2.55
CA PRO A 96 -15.94 -25.33 3.90
C PRO A 96 -14.95 -25.81 4.98
N GLN A 97 -13.81 -26.40 4.60
CA GLN A 97 -12.82 -26.95 5.53
C GLN A 97 -11.63 -26.04 5.75
N THR A 98 -11.14 -25.42 4.68
CA THR A 98 -9.89 -24.62 4.70
C THR A 98 -10.11 -23.15 4.38
N GLY A 99 -11.27 -22.80 3.82
CA GLY A 99 -11.67 -21.45 3.46
C GLY A 99 -12.78 -20.89 4.36
N ILE A 100 -13.62 -20.04 3.77
CA ILE A 100 -14.72 -19.36 4.47
C ILE A 100 -16.10 -19.90 4.12
N GLY A 101 -16.19 -21.09 3.46
CA GLY A 101 -17.44 -21.65 2.98
C GLY A 101 -18.50 -21.91 4.05
N GLY A 102 -18.08 -22.15 5.29
CA GLY A 102 -18.98 -22.32 6.43
C GLY A 102 -19.38 -21.03 7.16
N TRP A 103 -18.94 -19.86 6.69
CA TRP A 103 -19.19 -18.60 7.40
C TRP A 103 -20.57 -18.01 7.09
N SER A 104 -21.30 -17.61 8.13
CA SER A 104 -22.52 -16.82 7.96
C SER A 104 -22.21 -15.42 7.37
N ASP A 105 -23.23 -14.72 6.90
CA ASP A 105 -23.08 -13.34 6.43
C ASP A 105 -22.56 -12.42 7.54
N ASP A 106 -23.08 -12.57 8.76
CA ASP A 106 -22.63 -11.75 9.90
C ASP A 106 -21.17 -12.04 10.28
N GLN A 107 -20.74 -13.30 10.24
CA GLN A 107 -19.34 -13.65 10.51
C GLN A 107 -18.40 -13.04 9.46
N PHE A 108 -18.78 -13.07 8.19
CA PHE A 108 -17.98 -12.46 7.13
C PHE A 108 -17.92 -10.93 7.27
N VAL A 109 -19.07 -10.28 7.48
CA VAL A 109 -19.15 -8.83 7.69
C VAL A 109 -18.30 -8.40 8.88
N ARG A 110 -18.39 -9.11 10.01
CA ARG A 110 -17.58 -8.81 11.19
C ARG A 110 -16.08 -9.01 10.96
N ALA A 111 -15.70 -10.04 10.23
CA ALA A 111 -14.29 -10.26 9.90
C ALA A 111 -13.72 -9.13 9.07
N VAL A 112 -14.45 -8.69 8.04
CA VAL A 112 -14.03 -7.61 7.14
C VAL A 112 -14.04 -6.25 7.83
N ARG A 113 -15.09 -5.92 8.59
CA ARG A 113 -15.32 -4.57 9.13
C ARG A 113 -14.83 -4.36 10.55
N GLU A 114 -14.73 -5.42 11.35
CA GLU A 114 -14.40 -5.33 12.79
C GLU A 114 -13.10 -6.10 13.12
N GLY A 115 -12.55 -6.85 12.16
CA GLY A 115 -11.39 -7.70 12.41
C GLY A 115 -11.69 -8.86 13.37
N VAL A 116 -12.93 -9.38 13.39
CA VAL A 116 -13.34 -10.48 14.27
C VAL A 116 -13.93 -11.62 13.47
N GLY A 117 -13.14 -12.67 13.26
CA GLY A 117 -13.60 -13.91 12.63
C GLY A 117 -14.08 -14.95 13.62
N PRO A 118 -14.59 -16.11 13.15
CA PRO A 118 -15.05 -17.21 14.03
C PRO A 118 -13.98 -17.73 14.98
N GLN A 119 -12.71 -17.60 14.63
CA GLN A 119 -11.55 -18.03 15.41
C GLN A 119 -10.97 -16.93 16.32
N GLY A 120 -11.65 -15.79 16.44
CA GLY A 120 -11.24 -14.64 17.24
C GLY A 120 -10.71 -13.45 16.41
N ASN A 121 -9.95 -12.59 17.08
CA ASN A 121 -9.47 -11.34 16.45
C ASN A 121 -8.48 -11.62 15.31
N LEU A 122 -8.59 -10.84 14.24
CA LEU A 122 -7.62 -10.80 13.14
C LEU A 122 -6.47 -9.87 13.50
N TYR A 123 -5.34 -10.06 12.84
CA TYR A 123 -4.25 -9.09 12.88
C TYR A 123 -4.55 -7.94 11.91
N PRO A 124 -4.13 -6.69 12.20
CA PRO A 124 -4.38 -5.54 11.34
C PRO A 124 -3.53 -5.52 10.05
N ALA A 125 -2.89 -6.64 9.70
CA ALA A 125 -2.45 -6.93 8.33
C ALA A 125 -3.64 -7.12 7.38
N MET A 126 -4.79 -7.59 7.90
CA MET A 126 -6.10 -7.43 7.25
C MET A 126 -6.56 -5.99 7.51
N PRO A 127 -6.78 -5.14 6.48
CA PRO A 127 -7.03 -3.71 6.69
C PRO A 127 -8.47 -3.40 7.13
N TYR A 128 -8.97 -4.12 8.15
CA TYR A 128 -10.30 -3.87 8.71
C TYR A 128 -10.42 -2.46 9.31
N THR A 129 -9.30 -1.83 9.64
CA THR A 129 -9.25 -0.42 10.06
C THR A 129 -9.73 0.55 8.99
N SER A 130 -9.59 0.19 7.72
CA SER A 130 -10.12 0.90 6.56
C SER A 130 -11.47 0.32 6.13
N TYR A 131 -11.57 -1.01 6.03
CA TYR A 131 -12.79 -1.69 5.60
C TYR A 131 -13.99 -1.52 6.56
N THR A 132 -13.75 -1.08 7.79
CA THR A 132 -14.84 -0.70 8.70
C THR A 132 -15.75 0.37 8.10
N ALA A 133 -15.25 1.16 7.17
CA ALA A 133 -16.01 2.19 6.47
C ALA A 133 -16.96 1.63 5.39
N LEU A 134 -16.80 0.38 4.95
CA LEU A 134 -17.63 -0.24 3.92
C LEU A 134 -19.08 -0.43 4.39
N SER A 135 -20.03 -0.29 3.46
CA SER A 135 -21.42 -0.66 3.69
C SER A 135 -21.55 -2.19 3.84
N ARG A 136 -22.58 -2.63 4.57
CA ARG A 136 -22.88 -4.05 4.69
C ARG A 136 -23.18 -4.69 3.34
N ASP A 137 -23.92 -3.97 2.49
CA ASP A 137 -24.30 -4.45 1.16
C ASP A 137 -23.09 -4.65 0.25
N ASP A 138 -22.09 -3.76 0.31
CA ASP A 138 -20.84 -3.93 -0.44
C ASP A 138 -20.06 -5.14 0.04
N VAL A 139 -19.93 -5.33 1.34
CA VAL A 139 -19.25 -6.50 1.92
C VAL A 139 -19.97 -7.80 1.52
N LEU A 140 -21.30 -7.81 1.53
CA LEU A 140 -22.09 -8.99 1.11
C LEU A 140 -22.06 -9.21 -0.41
N ALA A 141 -21.90 -8.17 -1.21
CA ALA A 141 -21.65 -8.33 -2.65
C ALA A 141 -20.28 -8.98 -2.89
N ILE A 142 -19.23 -8.52 -2.21
CA ILE A 142 -17.89 -9.16 -2.26
C ILE A 142 -17.99 -10.64 -1.85
N LYS A 143 -18.70 -10.97 -0.76
CA LYS A 143 -18.91 -12.37 -0.35
C LYS A 143 -19.59 -13.18 -1.45
N ALA A 144 -20.65 -12.65 -2.05
CA ALA A 144 -21.37 -13.34 -3.12
C ALA A 144 -20.46 -13.65 -4.31
N TYR A 145 -19.59 -12.73 -4.71
CA TYR A 145 -18.58 -12.96 -5.74
C TYR A 145 -17.59 -14.06 -5.33
N LEU A 146 -16.98 -13.97 -4.15
CA LEU A 146 -16.02 -14.98 -3.67
C LEU A 146 -16.66 -16.39 -3.61
N PHE A 147 -17.94 -16.48 -3.26
CA PHE A 147 -18.68 -17.73 -3.20
C PHE A 147 -19.15 -18.25 -4.56
N SER A 148 -19.12 -17.43 -5.60
CA SER A 148 -19.35 -17.85 -6.98
C SER A 148 -18.13 -18.48 -7.64
N LEU A 149 -16.94 -18.28 -7.05
CA LEU A 149 -15.69 -18.84 -7.54
C LEU A 149 -15.53 -20.30 -7.11
N PRO A 150 -14.78 -21.12 -7.87
CA PRO A 150 -14.52 -22.51 -7.48
C PRO A 150 -13.87 -22.59 -6.07
N PRO A 151 -14.40 -23.41 -5.17
CA PRO A 151 -13.78 -23.62 -3.88
C PRO A 151 -12.43 -24.33 -4.01
N ILE A 152 -11.43 -23.86 -3.27
CA ILE A 152 -10.07 -24.41 -3.32
C ILE A 152 -9.71 -24.95 -1.95
N LYS A 153 -9.50 -26.26 -1.86
CA LYS A 153 -9.05 -26.91 -0.63
C LYS A 153 -7.55 -26.70 -0.47
N GLN A 154 -7.18 -25.71 0.33
CA GLN A 154 -5.79 -25.36 0.67
C GLN A 154 -5.72 -24.92 2.12
N ALA A 155 -4.96 -25.66 2.93
CA ALA A 155 -4.76 -25.30 4.33
C ALA A 155 -3.98 -23.99 4.45
N ASN A 156 -4.39 -23.18 5.41
CA ASN A 156 -3.69 -21.93 5.71
C ASN A 156 -2.37 -22.25 6.44
N PRO A 157 -1.23 -21.64 6.03
CA PRO A 157 -0.01 -21.71 6.84
C PRO A 157 -0.23 -21.12 8.25
N GLU A 158 0.44 -21.69 9.23
CA GLU A 158 0.43 -21.12 10.58
C GLU A 158 1.27 -19.85 10.64
N ASN A 159 0.77 -18.84 11.37
CA ASN A 159 1.53 -17.60 11.59
C ASN A 159 2.75 -17.85 12.45
N GLY A 160 3.92 -17.41 11.98
CA GLY A 160 5.20 -17.55 12.67
C GLY A 160 5.56 -16.30 13.48
N LEU A 161 4.69 -15.88 14.40
CA LEU A 161 4.89 -14.69 15.22
C LEU A 161 5.58 -15.05 16.55
N SER A 162 6.55 -14.21 16.98
CA SER A 162 7.17 -14.33 18.28
C SER A 162 6.25 -13.83 19.42
N PHE A 163 6.46 -14.33 20.65
CA PHE A 163 5.80 -13.78 21.84
C PHE A 163 6.25 -12.32 22.06
N PRO A 164 5.32 -11.41 22.43
CA PRO A 164 3.90 -11.59 22.74
C PRO A 164 2.96 -11.45 21.52
N PHE A 165 3.47 -11.21 20.33
CA PHE A 165 2.67 -10.89 19.13
C PHE A 165 1.85 -12.08 18.59
N ASN A 166 2.19 -13.30 18.98
CA ASN A 166 1.39 -14.50 18.69
C ASN A 166 0.12 -14.62 19.55
N GLN A 167 -0.09 -13.72 20.51
CA GLN A 167 -1.27 -13.75 21.39
C GLN A 167 -2.43 -12.95 20.78
N ARG A 168 -3.33 -13.61 20.04
CA ARG A 168 -4.45 -12.95 19.33
C ARG A 168 -5.37 -12.12 20.24
N TRP A 169 -5.54 -12.51 21.50
CA TRP A 169 -6.33 -11.73 22.45
C TRP A 169 -5.75 -10.32 22.68
N GLY A 170 -4.44 -10.15 22.48
CA GLY A 170 -3.79 -8.84 22.55
C GLY A 170 -4.33 -7.84 21.53
N MET A 171 -4.92 -8.31 20.43
CA MET A 171 -5.54 -7.44 19.41
C MET A 171 -6.75 -6.66 19.95
N LYS A 172 -7.40 -7.12 21.01
CA LYS A 172 -8.45 -6.34 21.68
C LYS A 172 -7.92 -5.03 22.25
N PHE A 173 -6.72 -5.05 22.84
CA PHE A 173 -6.08 -3.86 23.39
C PHE A 173 -5.53 -2.96 22.26
N TRP A 174 -5.01 -3.57 21.21
CA TRP A 174 -4.58 -2.83 20.04
C TRP A 174 -5.76 -2.11 19.38
N ASN A 175 -6.87 -2.80 19.19
CA ASN A 175 -8.10 -2.21 18.64
C ASN A 175 -8.63 -1.09 19.53
N LEU A 176 -8.58 -1.25 20.85
CA LEU A 176 -8.99 -0.20 21.79
C LEU A 176 -8.19 1.09 21.62
N ALA A 177 -6.89 0.98 21.28
CA ALA A 177 -6.00 2.12 21.13
C ALA A 177 -6.01 2.73 19.71
N PHE A 178 -6.19 1.92 18.67
CA PHE A 178 -5.90 2.30 17.30
C PHE A 178 -7.04 2.04 16.30
N PHE A 179 -8.08 1.31 16.67
CA PHE A 179 -9.21 1.03 15.80
C PHE A 179 -10.39 1.93 16.15
N ASN A 180 -10.82 2.72 15.15
CA ASN A 180 -12.03 3.53 15.26
C ASN A 180 -13.09 2.93 14.33
N GLU A 181 -14.05 2.23 14.92
CA GLU A 181 -15.16 1.67 14.17
C GLU A 181 -16.10 2.79 13.71
N LYS A 182 -15.99 3.13 12.43
CA LYS A 182 -16.81 4.19 11.84
C LYS A 182 -17.17 3.85 10.39
N ARG A 183 -18.46 3.90 10.06
CA ARG A 183 -18.93 3.79 8.67
C ARG A 183 -18.61 5.06 7.88
N PHE A 184 -18.47 4.91 6.58
CA PHE A 184 -18.25 6.07 5.73
C PHE A 184 -19.48 6.98 5.77
N GLU A 185 -19.24 8.25 6.01
CA GLU A 185 -20.25 9.31 5.96
C GLU A 185 -19.84 10.33 4.90
N PRO A 186 -20.72 10.66 3.94
CA PRO A 186 -20.43 11.69 2.96
C PRO A 186 -20.16 13.05 3.62
N ASN A 187 -19.17 13.73 3.11
CA ASN A 187 -18.94 15.15 3.47
C ASN A 187 -19.94 16.00 2.69
N LEU A 188 -20.91 16.60 3.40
CA LEU A 188 -21.96 17.41 2.82
C LEU A 188 -21.45 18.75 2.21
N ASN A 189 -20.21 19.14 2.51
CA ASN A 189 -19.56 20.30 1.90
C ASN A 189 -18.83 19.98 0.59
N GLN A 190 -18.85 18.72 0.17
CA GLN A 190 -18.22 18.23 -1.05
C GLN A 190 -19.29 17.63 -1.99
N ASP A 191 -18.99 17.60 -3.27
CA ASP A 191 -19.88 17.00 -4.23
C ASP A 191 -19.82 15.44 -4.22
N GLU A 192 -20.73 14.83 -4.97
CA GLU A 192 -20.86 13.38 -5.04
C GLU A 192 -19.58 12.69 -5.57
N GLN A 193 -18.95 13.28 -6.59
CA GLN A 193 -17.72 12.72 -7.16
C GLN A 193 -16.57 12.72 -6.17
N TRP A 194 -16.39 13.80 -5.39
CA TRP A 194 -15.39 13.85 -4.33
C TRP A 194 -15.67 12.80 -3.25
N ASN A 195 -16.93 12.69 -2.80
CA ASN A 195 -17.34 11.69 -1.80
C ASN A 195 -17.13 10.26 -2.33
N ARG A 196 -17.37 10.03 -3.60
CA ARG A 196 -17.07 8.76 -4.26
C ARG A 196 -15.57 8.45 -4.23
N GLY A 197 -14.73 9.42 -4.57
CA GLY A 197 -13.26 9.30 -4.49
C GLY A 197 -12.78 9.06 -3.06
N ALA A 198 -13.38 9.72 -2.08
CA ALA A 198 -13.09 9.51 -0.67
C ALA A 198 -13.40 8.06 -0.24
N TYR A 199 -14.56 7.52 -0.63
CA TYR A 199 -14.93 6.13 -0.36
C TYR A 199 -13.94 5.13 -1.00
N LEU A 200 -13.57 5.37 -2.26
CA LEU A 200 -12.58 4.55 -2.96
C LEU A 200 -11.21 4.59 -2.27
N ALA A 201 -10.71 5.77 -1.93
CA ALA A 201 -9.37 5.92 -1.35
C ALA A 201 -9.26 5.41 0.09
N THR A 202 -10.30 5.64 0.92
CA THR A 202 -10.22 5.42 2.37
C THR A 202 -10.83 4.11 2.82
N ALA A 203 -11.87 3.63 2.11
CA ALA A 203 -12.56 2.39 2.46
C ALA A 203 -12.10 1.22 1.58
N LEU A 204 -12.31 1.28 0.26
CA LEU A 204 -11.99 0.17 -0.64
C LEU A 204 -10.48 0.05 -0.90
N GLY A 205 -9.87 1.06 -1.49
CA GLY A 205 -8.46 1.05 -1.90
C GLY A 205 -7.48 1.23 -0.74
N HIS A 206 -7.96 1.55 0.48
CA HIS A 206 -7.16 1.66 1.72
C HIS A 206 -5.76 2.28 1.52
N CYS A 207 -5.66 3.33 0.69
CA CYS A 207 -4.39 3.95 0.28
C CYS A 207 -3.49 4.33 1.48
N SER A 208 -4.11 4.68 2.61
CA SER A 208 -3.41 5.03 3.84
C SER A 208 -2.60 3.87 4.44
N GLU A 209 -2.92 2.62 4.14
CA GLU A 209 -2.17 1.48 4.68
C GLU A 209 -0.71 1.43 4.20
N CYS A 210 -0.47 1.92 2.96
CA CYS A 210 0.87 2.01 2.38
C CYS A 210 1.43 3.43 2.40
N HIS A 211 0.59 4.46 2.23
CA HIS A 211 1.03 5.84 2.06
C HIS A 211 0.99 6.68 3.34
N THR A 212 0.79 6.09 4.52
CA THR A 212 0.76 6.81 5.80
C THR A 212 1.75 6.21 6.80
N PRO A 213 2.58 7.03 7.46
CA PRO A 213 3.48 6.54 8.49
C PRO A 213 2.74 5.87 9.63
N ARG A 214 3.37 4.86 10.22
CA ARG A 214 2.83 4.19 11.40
C ARG A 214 3.48 4.72 12.68
N ASN A 215 2.71 4.72 13.77
CA ASN A 215 3.22 5.04 15.10
C ASN A 215 3.94 3.84 15.74
N LEU A 216 4.48 4.02 16.94
CA LEU A 216 5.20 2.95 17.67
C LEU A 216 4.36 1.70 17.96
N GLY A 217 3.03 1.82 17.97
CA GLY A 217 2.11 0.70 18.12
C GLY A 217 1.65 0.10 16.78
N PHE A 218 2.30 0.44 15.68
CA PHE A 218 1.94 0.04 14.31
C PHE A 218 0.55 0.52 13.83
N GLY A 219 -0.10 1.42 14.57
CA GLY A 219 -1.31 2.11 14.12
C GLY A 219 -0.98 3.21 13.12
N ILE A 220 -1.91 3.52 12.22
CA ILE A 220 -1.77 4.60 11.24
C ILE A 220 -1.68 5.97 11.95
N ASN A 221 -0.70 6.78 11.58
CA ASN A 221 -0.56 8.15 12.08
C ASN A 221 -1.46 9.10 11.28
N GLN A 222 -2.67 9.32 11.76
CA GLN A 222 -3.68 10.14 11.08
C GLN A 222 -3.23 11.60 10.82
N SER A 223 -2.33 12.15 11.64
CA SER A 223 -1.80 13.51 11.42
C SER A 223 -0.87 13.63 10.21
N LYS A 224 -0.42 12.49 9.68
CA LYS A 224 0.44 12.37 8.50
C LYS A 224 -0.23 11.52 7.41
N ASN A 225 -1.57 11.53 7.35
CA ASN A 225 -2.31 10.70 6.42
C ASN A 225 -1.88 10.95 4.96
N LEU A 226 -1.58 9.88 4.24
CA LEU A 226 -1.16 9.88 2.84
C LEU A 226 0.16 10.64 2.54
N SER A 227 0.98 10.94 3.56
CA SER A 227 2.22 11.70 3.40
C SER A 227 3.45 10.84 3.02
N GLY A 228 3.26 9.55 2.78
CA GLY A 228 4.30 8.62 2.38
C GLY A 228 4.89 7.80 3.52
N GLU A 229 5.35 6.57 3.21
CA GLU A 229 5.95 5.62 4.15
C GLU A 229 6.89 4.66 3.40
N VAL A 230 7.68 3.88 4.13
CA VAL A 230 8.48 2.78 3.57
C VAL A 230 7.81 1.45 3.89
N ILE A 231 7.40 0.74 2.85
CA ILE A 231 6.74 -0.56 2.97
C ILE A 231 7.61 -1.63 2.31
N GLN A 232 8.06 -2.61 3.08
CA GLN A 232 8.91 -3.71 2.57
C GLN A 232 10.11 -3.23 1.75
N GLY A 233 10.74 -2.14 2.18
CA GLY A 233 11.88 -1.51 1.50
C GLY A 233 11.52 -0.60 0.32
N TRP A 234 10.29 -0.60 -0.13
CA TRP A 234 9.79 0.31 -1.16
C TRP A 234 9.31 1.63 -0.54
N PHE A 235 9.61 2.72 -1.20
CA PHE A 235 9.12 4.04 -0.79
C PHE A 235 7.74 4.31 -1.42
N ALA A 236 6.68 4.19 -0.62
CA ALA A 236 5.36 4.70 -0.96
C ALA A 236 5.37 6.21 -0.81
N ALA A 237 5.30 6.93 -1.93
CA ALA A 237 5.46 8.38 -1.96
C ALA A 237 4.30 9.12 -1.27
N ASN A 238 4.52 10.39 -0.93
CA ASN A 238 3.48 11.31 -0.52
C ASN A 238 2.47 11.51 -1.65
N ILE A 239 1.22 11.17 -1.41
CA ILE A 239 0.12 11.31 -2.38
C ILE A 239 -0.87 12.41 -1.98
N THR A 240 -0.49 13.30 -1.05
CA THR A 240 -1.23 14.54 -0.80
C THR A 240 -0.95 15.57 -1.90
N PRO A 241 -1.80 16.59 -2.10
CA PRO A 241 -1.61 17.61 -3.14
C PRO A 241 -0.53 18.66 -2.81
N ASP A 242 0.44 18.29 -1.97
CA ASP A 242 1.62 19.13 -1.77
C ASP A 242 2.42 19.25 -3.08
N LYS A 243 2.79 20.47 -3.45
CA LYS A 243 3.41 20.74 -4.75
C LYS A 243 4.86 20.30 -4.85
N GLN A 244 5.57 20.25 -3.73
CA GLN A 244 7.00 19.95 -3.70
C GLN A 244 7.27 18.48 -3.40
N THR A 245 6.50 17.91 -2.47
CA THR A 245 6.78 16.59 -1.89
C THR A 245 5.73 15.54 -2.24
N GLY A 246 4.59 15.97 -2.78
CA GLY A 246 3.45 15.14 -3.12
C GLY A 246 3.09 15.19 -4.61
N ILE A 247 1.82 14.94 -4.88
CA ILE A 247 1.27 14.89 -6.24
C ILE A 247 0.76 16.25 -6.75
N GLY A 248 0.92 17.34 -6.00
CA GLY A 248 0.34 18.64 -6.34
C GLY A 248 0.84 19.26 -7.65
N ALA A 249 2.03 18.87 -8.12
CA ALA A 249 2.58 19.27 -9.41
C ALA A 249 2.16 18.36 -10.59
N TRP A 250 1.47 17.26 -10.34
CA TRP A 250 0.97 16.38 -11.39
C TRP A 250 -0.34 16.94 -11.98
N SER A 251 -0.56 16.77 -13.29
CA SER A 251 -1.88 17.05 -13.85
C SER A 251 -2.88 15.95 -13.51
N GLU A 252 -4.18 16.25 -13.59
CA GLU A 252 -5.23 15.24 -13.40
C GLU A 252 -5.10 14.09 -14.40
N GLN A 253 -4.75 14.40 -15.64
CA GLN A 253 -4.51 13.39 -16.68
C GLN A 253 -3.33 12.48 -16.30
N GLN A 254 -2.21 13.02 -15.79
CA GLN A 254 -1.06 12.22 -15.36
C GLN A 254 -1.43 11.31 -14.19
N LEU A 255 -2.20 11.81 -13.22
CA LEU A 255 -2.68 11.00 -12.09
C LEU A 255 -3.63 9.90 -12.56
N SER A 256 -4.60 10.24 -13.40
CA SER A 256 -5.55 9.27 -13.96
C SER A 256 -4.83 8.18 -14.77
N GLU A 257 -3.88 8.55 -15.61
CA GLU A 257 -3.08 7.61 -16.39
C GLU A 257 -2.23 6.69 -15.49
N TYR A 258 -1.57 7.28 -14.47
CA TYR A 258 -0.78 6.50 -13.51
C TYR A 258 -1.63 5.48 -12.75
N LEU A 259 -2.79 5.88 -12.25
CA LEU A 259 -3.70 4.97 -11.54
C LEU A 259 -4.22 3.86 -12.45
N ALA A 260 -4.52 4.16 -13.70
CA ALA A 260 -5.06 3.18 -14.65
C ALA A 260 -4.00 2.24 -15.25
N THR A 261 -2.76 2.71 -15.41
CA THR A 261 -1.73 1.97 -16.16
C THR A 261 -0.43 1.74 -15.39
N GLY A 262 -0.27 2.35 -14.21
CA GLY A 262 0.99 2.33 -13.47
C GLY A 262 2.09 3.20 -14.08
N HIS A 263 1.78 4.02 -15.10
CA HIS A 263 2.77 4.91 -15.70
C HIS A 263 2.18 6.28 -16.01
N ALA A 264 2.93 7.32 -15.71
CA ALA A 264 2.63 8.68 -16.16
C ALA A 264 3.91 9.31 -16.76
N PRO A 265 3.87 9.79 -18.02
CA PRO A 265 5.02 10.37 -18.68
C PRO A 265 5.63 11.54 -17.90
N GLY A 266 6.96 11.50 -17.69
CA GLY A 266 7.68 12.52 -16.95
C GLY A 266 7.37 12.59 -15.44
N ARG A 267 6.74 11.56 -14.89
CA ARG A 267 6.37 11.48 -13.46
C ARG A 267 6.86 10.22 -12.78
N SER A 268 6.27 9.07 -13.09
CA SER A 268 6.65 7.82 -12.44
C SER A 268 6.17 6.60 -13.21
N SER A 269 6.82 5.46 -12.93
CA SER A 269 6.31 4.12 -13.22
C SER A 269 6.14 3.37 -11.91
N ALA A 270 5.04 2.66 -11.76
CA ALA A 270 4.75 1.84 -10.60
C ALA A 270 5.70 0.65 -10.54
N SER A 271 6.13 0.31 -9.34
CA SER A 271 7.01 -0.83 -9.07
C SER A 271 6.69 -1.44 -7.71
N GLY A 272 7.09 -2.70 -7.50
CA GLY A 272 6.83 -3.42 -6.27
C GLY A 272 5.35 -3.42 -5.87
N PRO A 273 5.00 -3.17 -4.61
CA PRO A 273 3.61 -3.21 -4.13
C PRO A 273 2.65 -2.27 -4.86
N MET A 274 3.14 -1.11 -5.36
CA MET A 274 2.28 -0.20 -6.14
C MET A 274 1.98 -0.76 -7.53
N ALA A 275 2.90 -1.51 -8.15
CA ALA A 275 2.62 -2.21 -9.40
C ALA A 275 1.55 -3.29 -9.19
N GLU A 276 1.62 -4.05 -8.09
CA GLU A 276 0.59 -5.03 -7.72
C GLU A 276 -0.77 -4.37 -7.50
N ALA A 277 -0.82 -3.21 -6.81
CA ALA A 277 -2.07 -2.48 -6.60
C ALA A 277 -2.69 -2.00 -7.91
N VAL A 278 -1.89 -1.57 -8.89
CA VAL A 278 -2.39 -1.22 -10.22
C VAL A 278 -2.84 -2.48 -10.96
N GLU A 279 -2.01 -3.53 -10.98
CA GLU A 279 -2.27 -4.77 -11.72
C GLU A 279 -3.53 -5.48 -11.22
N ASN A 280 -3.73 -5.57 -9.92
CA ASN A 280 -4.83 -6.34 -9.33
C ASN A 280 -6.10 -5.53 -9.09
N SER A 281 -5.99 -4.21 -8.96
CA SER A 281 -7.08 -3.34 -8.52
C SER A 281 -7.31 -2.15 -9.45
N LEU A 282 -6.41 -1.18 -9.47
CA LEU A 282 -6.70 0.15 -10.00
C LEU A 282 -6.97 0.18 -11.51
N GLN A 283 -6.36 -0.71 -12.30
CA GLN A 283 -6.62 -0.81 -13.74
C GLN A 283 -8.07 -1.20 -14.07
N TYR A 284 -8.80 -1.80 -13.12
CA TYR A 284 -10.19 -2.25 -13.30
C TYR A 284 -11.22 -1.21 -12.86
N LEU A 285 -10.79 -0.07 -12.32
CA LEU A 285 -11.70 1.02 -11.99
C LEU A 285 -12.31 1.59 -13.27
N THR A 286 -13.59 1.95 -13.20
CA THR A 286 -14.22 2.67 -14.30
C THR A 286 -13.57 4.05 -14.47
N PRO A 287 -13.66 4.66 -15.68
CA PRO A 287 -13.14 6.01 -15.88
C PRO A 287 -13.69 7.03 -14.87
N GLU A 288 -14.97 6.90 -14.50
CA GLU A 288 -15.65 7.77 -13.55
C GLU A 288 -15.07 7.61 -12.13
N ASP A 289 -14.82 6.37 -11.71
CA ASP A 289 -14.21 6.07 -10.40
C ASP A 289 -12.75 6.49 -10.33
N ASN A 290 -12.00 6.30 -11.40
CA ASN A 290 -10.63 6.79 -11.51
C ASN A 290 -10.60 8.32 -11.38
N GLN A 291 -11.48 9.04 -12.09
CA GLN A 291 -11.60 10.50 -11.97
C GLN A 291 -12.05 10.95 -10.58
N ALA A 292 -12.96 10.22 -9.95
CA ALA A 292 -13.40 10.49 -8.58
C ALA A 292 -12.22 10.36 -7.59
N LEU A 293 -11.41 9.32 -7.74
CA LEU A 293 -10.20 9.11 -6.94
C LEU A 293 -9.18 10.24 -7.14
N VAL A 294 -8.93 10.65 -8.38
CA VAL A 294 -8.07 11.80 -8.71
C VAL A 294 -8.61 13.07 -8.07
N LYS A 295 -9.92 13.33 -8.19
CA LYS A 295 -10.55 14.51 -7.58
C LYS A 295 -10.37 14.54 -6.07
N TYR A 296 -10.58 13.41 -5.39
CA TYR A 296 -10.36 13.31 -3.95
C TYR A 296 -8.91 13.63 -3.58
N LEU A 297 -7.94 12.93 -4.17
CA LEU A 297 -6.52 13.08 -3.84
C LEU A 297 -5.99 14.50 -4.09
N ARG A 298 -6.54 15.20 -5.07
CA ARG A 298 -6.15 16.60 -5.36
C ARG A 298 -6.80 17.64 -4.46
N ASN A 299 -7.83 17.27 -3.71
CA ASN A 299 -8.63 18.20 -2.91
C ASN A 299 -8.65 17.85 -1.41
N ILE A 300 -7.73 17.01 -0.95
CA ILE A 300 -7.43 16.83 0.48
C ILE A 300 -6.38 17.85 0.94
N GLU A 301 -6.16 17.92 2.25
CA GLU A 301 -5.16 18.82 2.82
C GLU A 301 -3.73 18.43 2.39
N PRO A 302 -2.93 19.37 1.86
CA PRO A 302 -1.55 19.08 1.50
C PRO A 302 -0.68 18.93 2.75
N ILE A 303 0.18 17.92 2.78
CA ILE A 303 1.14 17.68 3.85
C ILE A 303 2.54 17.69 3.24
N ALA A 304 3.33 18.70 3.57
CA ALA A 304 4.73 18.74 3.18
C ALA A 304 5.56 17.75 4.03
N THR A 305 6.52 17.09 3.41
CA THR A 305 7.42 16.14 4.08
C THR A 305 8.88 16.46 3.78
N ASP A 306 9.78 16.05 4.69
CA ASP A 306 11.23 16.23 4.49
C ASP A 306 11.81 15.34 3.39
N SER A 307 11.06 14.34 2.94
CA SER A 307 11.42 13.46 1.81
C SER A 307 11.28 14.15 0.45
N ALA A 308 10.98 15.45 0.47
CA ALA A 308 10.79 16.26 -0.70
C ALA A 308 12.03 16.38 -1.54
N SER A 309 11.79 16.12 -2.75
CA SER A 309 12.67 16.61 -3.77
C SER A 309 11.82 17.15 -4.91
N GLU A 310 12.18 18.32 -5.37
CA GLU A 310 11.71 18.80 -6.66
C GLU A 310 11.94 17.68 -7.67
N VAL A 311 10.86 17.17 -8.24
CA VAL A 311 10.95 16.13 -9.28
C VAL A 311 11.53 16.77 -10.52
N ASN A 312 12.67 16.28 -10.98
CA ASN A 312 13.22 16.73 -12.24
C ASN A 312 12.36 16.21 -13.40
N LEU A 313 11.54 17.09 -13.96
CA LEU A 313 10.63 16.76 -15.06
C LEU A 313 11.23 16.92 -16.45
N GLN A 314 12.44 17.51 -16.55
CA GLN A 314 13.07 17.74 -17.83
C GLN A 314 13.89 16.51 -18.23
N PRO A 315 13.61 15.91 -19.40
CA PRO A 315 14.53 14.93 -19.97
C PRO A 315 15.90 15.61 -20.08
N LYS A 316 16.90 15.03 -19.45
CA LYS A 316 18.26 15.46 -19.78
C LYS A 316 18.43 15.16 -21.27
N GLY A 317 18.54 16.22 -22.07
CA GLY A 317 18.80 16.07 -23.47
C GLY A 317 19.94 15.08 -23.67
N ALA A 318 19.95 14.34 -24.79
CA ALA A 318 21.02 13.42 -25.15
C ALA A 318 22.35 14.20 -25.23
N THR A 319 22.85 14.55 -24.05
CA THR A 319 24.23 15.00 -23.94
C THR A 319 25.07 13.77 -24.25
N SER A 320 25.90 13.93 -25.27
CA SER A 320 26.91 12.98 -25.66
C SER A 320 27.46 12.22 -24.44
N SER A 321 28.07 11.07 -24.69
CA SER A 321 28.75 10.18 -23.73
C SER A 321 29.71 10.84 -22.71
N SER A 322 29.75 12.15 -22.66
CA SER A 322 30.60 13.02 -21.84
C SER A 322 29.81 13.93 -20.86
N ALA A 323 28.56 13.67 -20.55
CA ALA A 323 27.87 14.39 -19.46
C ALA A 323 28.53 14.02 -18.12
N ILE A 324 29.46 14.85 -17.70
CA ILE A 324 30.17 14.80 -16.44
C ILE A 324 29.14 15.03 -15.31
N LEU A 325 29.04 14.09 -14.37
CA LEU A 325 28.33 14.34 -13.13
C LEU A 325 28.94 15.57 -12.42
N PRO A 326 28.14 16.39 -11.72
CA PRO A 326 28.68 17.38 -10.81
C PRO A 326 29.64 16.69 -9.84
N GLY A 327 30.95 16.90 -9.99
CA GLY A 327 31.97 16.24 -9.17
C GLY A 327 33.03 15.41 -9.87
N GLY A 328 33.03 15.35 -11.22
CA GLY A 328 34.15 14.81 -11.99
C GLY A 328 34.32 13.28 -11.96
N GLN A 329 33.27 12.52 -11.78
CA GLN A 329 33.34 11.04 -11.76
C GLN A 329 33.03 10.44 -13.15
N GLU A 330 33.86 10.73 -14.15
CA GLU A 330 33.69 10.15 -15.48
C GLU A 330 33.80 8.62 -15.55
N ASP A 331 34.46 7.99 -14.57
CA ASP A 331 34.73 6.54 -14.54
C ASP A 331 34.31 5.89 -13.20
N SER A 332 33.14 6.27 -12.65
CA SER A 332 32.66 5.67 -11.44
C SER A 332 32.16 4.23 -11.67
N LEU A 333 32.28 3.37 -10.63
CA LEU A 333 31.72 2.00 -10.66
C LEU A 333 30.25 1.99 -11.08
N GLY A 334 29.42 2.86 -10.50
CA GLY A 334 27.98 2.95 -10.83
C GLY A 334 27.73 3.28 -12.31
N ARG A 335 28.53 4.16 -12.90
CA ARG A 335 28.42 4.47 -14.33
C ARG A 335 28.80 3.28 -15.21
N ARG A 336 29.87 2.54 -14.88
CA ARG A 336 30.27 1.34 -15.64
C ARG A 336 29.20 0.25 -15.59
N LEU A 337 28.63 -0.01 -14.42
CA LEU A 337 27.54 -0.97 -14.25
C LEU A 337 26.29 -0.54 -15.03
N PHE A 338 25.91 0.74 -14.94
CA PHE A 338 24.79 1.26 -15.71
C PHE A 338 25.03 1.14 -17.22
N ALA A 339 26.25 1.40 -17.67
CA ALA A 339 26.65 1.25 -19.07
C ALA A 339 26.50 -0.18 -19.58
N GLY A 340 26.93 -1.16 -18.78
CA GLY A 340 26.93 -2.58 -19.16
C GLY A 340 25.52 -3.17 -19.19
N ASP A 341 24.76 -2.96 -18.12
CA ASP A 341 23.58 -3.78 -17.85
C ASP A 341 22.25 -3.01 -17.86
N CYS A 342 22.28 -1.66 -17.80
CA CYS A 342 21.06 -0.85 -17.62
C CYS A 342 20.76 0.04 -18.85
N SER A 343 21.79 0.60 -19.50
CA SER A 343 21.64 1.60 -20.57
C SER A 343 20.93 1.06 -21.81
N GLY A 344 20.95 -0.26 -22.03
CA GLY A 344 20.25 -0.92 -23.13
C GLY A 344 18.74 -0.68 -23.11
N CYS A 345 18.13 -0.70 -21.92
CA CYS A 345 16.70 -0.44 -21.73
C CYS A 345 16.42 1.00 -21.31
N HIS A 346 17.21 1.56 -20.36
CA HIS A 346 16.94 2.88 -19.78
C HIS A 346 17.50 4.03 -20.61
N GLN A 347 18.38 3.77 -21.54
CA GLN A 347 19.16 4.73 -22.34
C GLN A 347 20.04 5.66 -21.48
N TRP A 348 21.04 6.29 -22.13
CA TRP A 348 21.95 7.22 -21.47
C TRP A 348 21.27 8.51 -20.96
N ASN A 349 20.18 8.90 -21.62
CA ASN A 349 19.39 10.06 -21.25
C ASN A 349 18.21 9.72 -20.29
N GLY A 350 18.05 8.45 -19.90
CA GLY A 350 17.00 8.01 -19.00
C GLY A 350 15.59 8.00 -19.59
N THR A 351 15.41 8.22 -20.91
CA THR A 351 14.05 8.30 -21.49
C THR A 351 13.40 6.93 -21.69
N GLY A 352 14.17 5.85 -21.57
CA GLY A 352 13.69 4.50 -21.82
C GLY A 352 13.65 4.15 -23.33
N ARG A 353 13.68 2.84 -23.61
CA ARG A 353 13.61 2.29 -24.95
C ARG A 353 12.69 1.07 -24.94
N GLN A 354 11.90 0.89 -26.00
CA GLN A 354 10.94 -0.21 -26.18
C GLN A 354 9.73 -0.14 -25.24
N SER A 355 9.91 0.21 -23.98
CA SER A 355 8.85 0.33 -22.98
C SER A 355 8.84 1.73 -22.37
N LYS A 356 7.65 2.32 -22.24
CA LYS A 356 7.47 3.60 -21.52
C LYS A 356 7.81 3.47 -20.03
N TYR A 357 7.69 2.27 -19.46
CA TYR A 357 8.02 2.00 -18.06
C TYR A 357 9.52 2.02 -17.78
N ALA A 358 10.37 1.91 -18.81
CA ALA A 358 11.81 2.01 -18.68
C ALA A 358 12.31 3.45 -18.49
N SER A 359 11.44 4.46 -18.54
CA SER A 359 11.83 5.86 -18.30
C SER A 359 12.22 6.09 -16.84
N LEU A 360 13.39 6.70 -16.64
CA LEU A 360 13.90 7.16 -15.35
C LEU A 360 13.61 8.65 -15.11
N VAL A 361 13.27 9.38 -16.19
CA VAL A 361 13.05 10.82 -16.13
C VAL A 361 11.78 11.15 -15.38
N GLY A 362 11.88 12.01 -14.38
CA GLY A 362 10.76 12.45 -13.55
C GLY A 362 10.25 11.40 -12.55
N SER A 363 10.86 10.20 -12.52
CA SER A 363 10.45 9.13 -11.61
C SER A 363 10.63 9.51 -10.14
N THR A 364 9.59 9.36 -9.34
CA THR A 364 9.64 9.55 -7.87
C THR A 364 10.68 8.65 -7.21
N ALA A 365 10.86 7.42 -7.70
CA ALA A 365 11.88 6.49 -7.20
C ALA A 365 13.29 7.04 -7.35
N VAL A 366 13.59 7.64 -8.52
CA VAL A 366 14.90 8.23 -8.84
C VAL A 366 15.13 9.55 -8.08
N ASN A 367 14.08 10.23 -7.72
CA ASN A 367 14.14 11.49 -6.96
C ASN A 367 14.21 11.30 -5.44
N ASP A 368 14.21 10.07 -4.93
CA ASP A 368 14.52 9.76 -3.54
C ASP A 368 16.03 9.69 -3.32
N PRO A 369 16.67 10.65 -2.59
CA PRO A 369 18.13 10.62 -2.36
C PRO A 369 18.62 9.38 -1.63
N GLN A 370 17.73 8.70 -0.87
CA GLN A 370 18.02 7.44 -0.20
C GLN A 370 17.91 6.24 -1.14
N GLY A 371 17.43 6.42 -2.37
CA GLY A 371 17.36 5.42 -3.43
C GLY A 371 16.61 4.13 -3.06
N ARG A 372 15.66 4.20 -2.11
CA ARG A 372 15.03 3.02 -1.51
C ARG A 372 14.36 2.14 -2.57
N SER A 373 13.49 2.74 -3.38
CA SER A 373 12.81 2.01 -4.47
C SER A 373 13.76 1.64 -5.62
N VAL A 374 14.79 2.44 -5.88
CA VAL A 374 15.82 2.11 -6.89
C VAL A 374 16.58 0.85 -6.47
N VAL A 375 17.00 0.77 -5.20
CA VAL A 375 17.68 -0.44 -4.66
C VAL A 375 16.77 -1.66 -4.76
N GLN A 376 15.50 -1.55 -4.37
CA GLN A 376 14.55 -2.67 -4.48
C GLN A 376 14.34 -3.12 -5.94
N ALA A 377 14.20 -2.16 -6.86
CA ALA A 377 14.07 -2.47 -8.29
C ALA A 377 15.30 -3.20 -8.84
N ILE A 378 16.51 -2.83 -8.42
CA ILE A 378 17.74 -3.54 -8.80
C ILE A 378 17.79 -4.94 -8.18
N LEU A 379 17.44 -5.06 -6.89
CA LEU A 379 17.54 -6.33 -6.17
C LEU A 379 16.50 -7.36 -6.60
N LYS A 380 15.25 -6.93 -6.86
CA LYS A 380 14.10 -7.83 -7.07
C LYS A 380 13.50 -7.77 -8.46
N GLY A 381 13.99 -6.83 -9.28
CA GLY A 381 13.31 -6.51 -10.54
C GLY A 381 11.97 -5.83 -10.31
N THR A 382 11.26 -5.57 -11.39
CA THR A 382 9.88 -5.08 -11.36
C THR A 382 9.09 -5.72 -12.49
N ARG A 383 7.81 -5.95 -12.25
CA ARG A 383 6.88 -6.40 -13.28
C ARG A 383 5.56 -5.67 -13.12
N ILE A 384 4.85 -5.49 -14.21
CA ILE A 384 3.47 -5.03 -14.22
C ILE A 384 2.75 -5.57 -15.45
N SER A 385 1.50 -5.98 -15.28
CA SER A 385 0.64 -6.48 -16.35
C SER A 385 -0.61 -5.61 -16.42
N ILE A 386 -0.79 -4.93 -17.55
CA ILE A 386 -1.94 -4.06 -17.82
C ILE A 386 -2.67 -4.60 -19.06
N GLY A 387 -3.84 -5.17 -18.85
CA GLY A 387 -4.52 -5.94 -19.89
C GLY A 387 -3.62 -7.07 -20.41
N GLU A 388 -3.33 -7.06 -21.72
CA GLU A 388 -2.45 -8.04 -22.37
C GLU A 388 -0.97 -7.59 -22.43
N GLN A 389 -0.65 -6.40 -21.95
CA GLN A 389 0.73 -5.90 -21.94
C GLN A 389 1.44 -6.35 -20.68
N HIS A 390 2.63 -6.91 -20.84
CA HIS A 390 3.49 -7.38 -19.76
C HIS A 390 4.84 -6.68 -19.83
N GLU A 391 5.21 -5.98 -18.77
CA GLU A 391 6.46 -5.27 -18.67
C GLU A 391 7.32 -5.86 -17.56
N LEU A 392 8.59 -6.01 -17.82
CA LEU A 392 9.55 -6.67 -16.92
C LEU A 392 10.87 -5.91 -16.90
N MET A 393 11.35 -5.57 -15.72
CA MET A 393 12.75 -5.31 -15.43
C MET A 393 13.30 -6.53 -14.68
N PRO A 394 14.35 -7.21 -15.19
CA PRO A 394 14.94 -8.35 -14.49
C PRO A 394 15.54 -7.94 -13.14
N ASP A 395 15.69 -8.91 -12.23
CA ASP A 395 16.43 -8.71 -10.98
C ASP A 395 17.94 -8.88 -11.21
N PHE A 396 18.71 -8.12 -10.45
CA PHE A 396 20.18 -8.17 -10.44
C PHE A 396 20.72 -8.52 -9.03
N GLY A 397 19.84 -8.91 -8.13
CA GLY A 397 20.18 -9.15 -6.73
C GLY A 397 21.19 -10.27 -6.53
N ALA A 398 21.18 -11.29 -7.37
CA ALA A 398 22.14 -12.40 -7.28
C ALA A 398 23.49 -12.08 -7.95
N GLN A 399 23.51 -11.16 -8.93
CA GLN A 399 24.67 -10.83 -9.74
C GLN A 399 25.56 -9.75 -9.10
N TYR A 400 24.96 -8.82 -8.36
CA TYR A 400 25.64 -7.65 -7.80
C TYR A 400 25.89 -7.76 -6.30
N SER A 401 27.08 -7.34 -5.87
CA SER A 401 27.38 -7.12 -4.45
C SER A 401 26.60 -5.90 -3.91
N ASP A 402 26.59 -5.75 -2.60
CA ASP A 402 25.93 -4.62 -1.95
C ASP A 402 26.59 -3.28 -2.30
N GLU A 403 27.91 -3.26 -2.51
CA GLU A 403 28.66 -2.10 -2.97
C GLU A 403 28.32 -1.72 -4.41
N GLU A 404 28.15 -2.71 -5.30
CA GLU A 404 27.80 -2.50 -6.70
C GLU A 404 26.35 -1.98 -6.82
N VAL A 405 25.41 -2.56 -6.08
CA VAL A 405 24.03 -2.04 -6.02
C VAL A 405 23.99 -0.61 -5.49
N ALA A 406 24.74 -0.30 -4.42
CA ALA A 406 24.82 1.05 -3.89
C ALA A 406 25.43 2.02 -4.91
N ALA A 407 26.47 1.61 -5.62
CA ALA A 407 27.13 2.44 -6.63
C ALA A 407 26.21 2.77 -7.81
N VAL A 408 25.52 1.77 -8.39
CA VAL A 408 24.59 2.02 -9.50
C VAL A 408 23.35 2.78 -9.06
N ALA A 409 22.82 2.54 -7.86
CA ALA A 409 21.69 3.30 -7.31
C ALA A 409 22.04 4.79 -7.13
N ASN A 410 23.22 5.09 -6.57
CA ASN A 410 23.70 6.46 -6.41
C ASN A 410 23.95 7.13 -7.76
N TYR A 411 24.44 6.40 -8.76
CA TYR A 411 24.59 6.91 -10.12
C TYR A 411 23.23 7.28 -10.72
N VAL A 412 22.22 6.40 -10.62
CA VAL A 412 20.86 6.63 -11.14
C VAL A 412 20.21 7.85 -10.48
N VAL A 413 20.27 7.94 -9.15
CA VAL A 413 19.76 9.09 -8.39
C VAL A 413 20.47 10.39 -8.78
N GLY A 414 21.80 10.34 -8.91
CA GLY A 414 22.58 11.50 -9.30
C GLY A 414 22.34 11.95 -10.74
N GLN A 415 22.32 10.99 -11.66
CA GLN A 415 22.23 11.27 -13.09
C GLN A 415 20.84 11.71 -13.53
N PHE A 416 19.79 11.07 -13.01
CA PHE A 416 18.42 11.28 -13.50
C PHE A 416 17.53 12.03 -12.50
N GLY A 417 17.85 11.97 -11.20
CA GLY A 417 17.15 12.72 -10.15
C GLY A 417 17.80 14.05 -9.80
N GLU A 418 19.05 14.31 -10.27
CA GLU A 418 19.86 15.49 -9.90
C GLU A 418 20.03 15.66 -8.38
N LYS A 419 20.04 14.55 -7.66
CA LYS A 419 20.20 14.48 -6.21
C LYS A 419 21.53 13.82 -5.87
N GLN A 420 22.13 14.21 -4.77
CA GLN A 420 23.25 13.45 -4.23
C GLN A 420 22.70 12.13 -3.63
N GLY A 421 22.98 11.01 -4.27
CA GLY A 421 22.62 9.69 -3.76
C GLY A 421 23.31 9.40 -2.43
N LYS A 422 22.57 8.79 -1.49
CA LYS A 422 23.03 8.49 -0.11
C LYS A 422 22.94 6.99 0.20
N VAL A 423 22.85 6.15 -0.82
CA VAL A 423 22.75 4.70 -0.67
C VAL A 423 24.09 4.14 -0.20
N THR A 424 24.08 3.30 0.83
CA THR A 424 25.26 2.60 1.38
C THR A 424 25.10 1.09 1.19
N ALA A 425 26.24 0.37 1.11
CA ALA A 425 26.24 -1.10 1.06
C ALA A 425 25.48 -1.73 2.25
N LYS A 426 25.62 -1.15 3.45
CA LYS A 426 24.88 -1.60 4.64
C LYS A 426 23.37 -1.52 4.43
N GLN A 427 22.88 -0.42 3.87
CA GLN A 427 21.44 -0.25 3.55
C GLN A 427 20.98 -1.29 2.50
N VAL A 428 21.80 -1.59 1.49
CA VAL A 428 21.49 -2.64 0.50
C VAL A 428 21.40 -4.00 1.19
N ALA A 429 22.37 -4.35 2.04
CA ALA A 429 22.37 -5.60 2.82
C ALA A 429 21.10 -5.75 3.70
N GLU A 430 20.62 -4.66 4.27
CA GLU A 430 19.37 -4.65 5.04
C GLU A 430 18.15 -4.86 4.14
N GLN A 431 18.12 -4.24 2.96
CA GLN A 431 17.01 -4.36 2.00
C GLN A 431 16.95 -5.74 1.34
N ARG A 432 18.07 -6.46 1.18
CA ARG A 432 18.04 -7.86 0.70
C ARG A 432 17.28 -8.82 1.62
N LYS A 433 17.14 -8.49 2.90
CA LYS A 433 16.48 -9.34 3.90
C LYS A 433 14.95 -9.19 3.87
N GLN A 434 14.47 -8.15 3.25
CA GLN A 434 13.04 -7.83 3.14
C GLN A 434 12.41 -8.55 1.96
#